data_bec5ce5ff2a3e8fbcd7460d73e9b213f
#
_entry.id   bec5ce5ff2a3e8fbcd7460d73e9b213f
#
_cell.length_a   1.000
_cell.length_b   1.000
_cell.length_c   1.000
_cell.angle_alpha   90.00
_cell.angle_beta   90.00
_cell.angle_gamma   90.00
#
_symmetry.space_group_name_H-M   'P 1'
#
loop_
_entity.id
_entity.type
_entity.pdbx_description
1 polymer ?
#
loop_
_entity_poly.entity_id
_entity_poly.type
_entity_poly.pdbx_seq_one_letter_code
_entity_poly.pdbx_strand_id
1 'polypeptide(L)'
;MKFPANIGNTTEKAVFQTADLLWQDVAGMVEQLIAAPEENCVYAVLKSGVSGNAVVAVKNADGAVVWSYHLWVADFDPDANVMTWTDSESGTSYKMMDRYVGAVSNQPGSDLSNGLFYQWGRKDPFGSSNYEGKLKAMYDMAGAEVTRTVEPVSVADNMPNAILNPQTHYSGVSGGNYGWLSNNKGAADIDAISDYWGGVTGVQTKYDPCPTGWRVAPSGAWYFYTDSNVTVEKVFAEGVDAPANKDLLGRYVSTDGGTTKFWFPAQGEVAHAGSYGNGIGTNWPSSKTWSSTVDADNFRVWATSISPTTVSPKGGIGFGYELPVRCVKL
;
A
#
# COMPACT_ATOMS: atom_id res chain seq x y z
N MET A 1 3.38 -4.75 -22.24
CA MET A 1 3.17 -5.72 -21.14
C MET A 1 1.86 -6.46 -21.38
N LYS A 2 1.82 -7.80 -21.18
CA LYS A 2 0.57 -8.60 -21.15
C LYS A 2 0.34 -9.07 -19.72
N PHE A 3 -0.87 -8.91 -19.20
CA PHE A 3 -1.23 -9.46 -17.89
C PHE A 3 -2.60 -10.15 -17.93
N PRO A 4 -2.77 -11.23 -17.15
CA PRO A 4 -4.03 -11.97 -17.12
C PRO A 4 -5.10 -11.15 -16.40
N ALA A 5 -6.34 -11.21 -16.90
CA ALA A 5 -7.49 -10.58 -16.28
C ALA A 5 -8.17 -11.55 -15.29
N ASN A 6 -7.42 -11.94 -14.26
CA ASN A 6 -7.91 -12.79 -13.18
C ASN A 6 -8.40 -11.92 -11.99
N ILE A 7 -9.30 -12.48 -11.21
CA ILE A 7 -9.76 -11.86 -9.95
C ILE A 7 -8.66 -12.00 -8.90
N GLY A 8 -7.86 -10.95 -8.76
CA GLY A 8 -6.68 -10.96 -7.89
C GLY A 8 -5.66 -12.01 -8.31
N ASN A 9 -5.06 -12.66 -7.34
CA ASN A 9 -4.09 -13.75 -7.49
C ASN A 9 -4.74 -15.15 -7.63
N THR A 10 -6.02 -15.21 -7.97
CA THR A 10 -6.77 -16.46 -8.17
C THR A 10 -6.75 -16.91 -9.63
N THR A 11 -7.32 -18.08 -9.91
CA THR A 11 -7.55 -18.58 -11.28
C THR A 11 -8.92 -18.17 -11.82
N GLU A 12 -9.75 -17.49 -11.03
CA GLU A 12 -11.05 -16.97 -11.44
C GLU A 12 -10.85 -15.85 -12.48
N LYS A 13 -11.52 -16.00 -13.62
CA LYS A 13 -11.41 -15.04 -14.73
C LYS A 13 -12.41 -13.91 -14.56
N ALA A 14 -11.97 -12.67 -14.77
CA ALA A 14 -12.89 -11.55 -14.92
C ALA A 14 -13.67 -11.68 -16.23
N VAL A 15 -14.97 -11.44 -16.17
CA VAL A 15 -15.82 -11.35 -17.38
C VAL A 15 -15.93 -9.87 -17.76
N PHE A 16 -15.23 -9.46 -18.80
CA PHE A 16 -15.10 -8.06 -19.20
C PHE A 16 -15.17 -7.86 -20.71
N GLN A 17 -15.30 -6.63 -21.17
CA GLN A 17 -15.30 -6.24 -22.58
C GLN A 17 -14.27 -5.13 -22.87
N THR A 18 -14.05 -4.21 -21.95
CA THR A 18 -13.12 -3.08 -22.10
C THR A 18 -12.13 -3.02 -20.98
N ALA A 19 -11.05 -2.26 -21.20
CA ALA A 19 -10.05 -1.93 -20.18
C ALA A 19 -9.77 -0.43 -20.23
N ASP A 20 -9.79 0.23 -19.08
CA ASP A 20 -9.56 1.66 -18.94
C ASP A 20 -8.44 1.95 -17.94
N LEU A 21 -7.65 2.97 -18.22
CA LEU A 21 -6.73 3.53 -17.26
C LEU A 21 -7.51 4.40 -16.27
N LEU A 22 -7.49 4.03 -15.00
CA LEU A 22 -8.09 4.84 -13.95
C LEU A 22 -7.17 6.00 -13.55
N TRP A 23 -5.89 5.68 -13.38
CA TRP A 23 -4.86 6.68 -13.12
C TRP A 23 -3.45 6.09 -13.34
N GLN A 24 -2.48 6.98 -13.52
CA GLN A 24 -1.05 6.71 -13.49
C GLN A 24 -0.33 7.85 -12.75
N ASP A 25 0.78 7.56 -12.06
CA ASP A 25 1.54 8.57 -11.30
C ASP A 25 2.61 9.30 -12.15
N VAL A 26 2.83 8.82 -13.37
CA VAL A 26 3.68 9.48 -14.36
C VAL A 26 2.86 9.65 -15.65
N ALA A 27 2.57 10.89 -16.03
CA ALA A 27 1.75 11.17 -17.21
C ALA A 27 2.35 10.54 -18.49
N GLY A 28 1.51 9.80 -19.22
CA GLY A 28 1.91 9.12 -20.45
C GLY A 28 2.79 7.89 -20.27
N MET A 29 2.90 7.32 -19.05
CA MET A 29 3.58 6.05 -18.84
C MET A 29 2.85 4.90 -19.54
N VAL A 30 1.53 4.86 -19.41
CA VAL A 30 0.66 3.96 -20.18
C VAL A 30 0.22 4.71 -21.43
N GLU A 31 0.65 4.26 -22.60
CA GLU A 31 0.35 4.89 -23.90
C GLU A 31 -0.92 4.31 -24.53
N GLN A 32 -1.22 3.03 -24.26
CA GLN A 32 -2.40 2.35 -24.80
C GLN A 32 -2.78 1.15 -23.94
N LEU A 33 -4.08 0.88 -23.88
CA LEU A 33 -4.64 -0.35 -23.34
C LEU A 33 -5.43 -1.07 -24.42
N ILE A 34 -5.28 -2.39 -24.50
CA ILE A 34 -6.01 -3.26 -25.42
C ILE A 34 -6.64 -4.38 -24.61
N ALA A 35 -7.96 -4.38 -24.53
CA ALA A 35 -8.72 -5.47 -23.92
C ALA A 35 -8.73 -6.66 -24.88
N ALA A 36 -8.45 -7.87 -24.38
CA ALA A 36 -8.54 -9.13 -25.12
C ALA A 36 -9.34 -10.15 -24.28
N PRO A 37 -10.67 -10.02 -24.20
CA PRO A 37 -11.52 -10.87 -23.37
C PRO A 37 -11.40 -12.36 -23.68
N GLU A 38 -11.32 -12.71 -24.98
CA GLU A 38 -11.15 -14.09 -25.44
C GLU A 38 -9.85 -14.74 -24.97
N GLU A 39 -8.82 -13.95 -24.76
CA GLU A 39 -7.53 -14.40 -24.19
C GLU A 39 -7.50 -14.29 -22.68
N ASN A 40 -8.55 -13.77 -22.06
CA ASN A 40 -8.59 -13.40 -20.65
C ASN A 40 -7.38 -12.54 -20.23
N CYS A 41 -7.07 -11.50 -21.00
CA CYS A 41 -5.93 -10.62 -20.69
C CYS A 41 -6.15 -9.19 -21.15
N VAL A 42 -5.28 -8.32 -20.65
CA VAL A 42 -5.12 -6.94 -21.12
C VAL A 42 -3.68 -6.73 -21.58
N TYR A 43 -3.50 -6.05 -22.69
CA TYR A 43 -2.21 -5.57 -23.14
C TYR A 43 -2.08 -4.08 -22.78
N ALA A 44 -1.00 -3.72 -22.12
CA ALA A 44 -0.61 -2.33 -21.87
C ALA A 44 0.65 -2.01 -22.68
N VAL A 45 0.58 -0.98 -23.50
CA VAL A 45 1.74 -0.36 -24.14
C VAL A 45 2.29 0.65 -23.16
N LEU A 46 3.53 0.46 -22.76
CA LEU A 46 4.21 1.32 -21.79
C LEU A 46 5.31 2.10 -22.48
N LYS A 47 5.47 3.35 -22.08
CA LYS A 47 6.56 4.21 -22.53
C LYS A 47 7.91 3.64 -22.09
N SER A 48 8.83 3.51 -23.02
CA SER A 48 10.15 2.96 -22.73
C SER A 48 10.95 3.84 -21.77
N GLY A 49 11.62 3.20 -20.80
CA GLY A 49 12.49 3.89 -19.84
C GLY A 49 11.75 4.68 -18.77
N VAL A 50 10.44 4.50 -18.63
CA VAL A 50 9.63 5.14 -17.59
C VAL A 50 9.25 4.11 -16.54
N SER A 51 9.50 4.45 -15.27
CA SER A 51 9.04 3.70 -14.11
C SER A 51 7.95 4.47 -13.38
N GLY A 52 7.03 3.75 -12.74
CA GLY A 52 5.92 4.34 -12.01
C GLY A 52 4.80 3.34 -11.76
N ASN A 53 3.63 3.86 -11.46
CA ASN A 53 2.46 3.08 -11.10
C ASN A 53 1.25 3.48 -11.93
N ALA A 54 0.40 2.52 -12.24
CA ALA A 54 -0.89 2.76 -12.86
C ALA A 54 -1.94 1.80 -12.30
N VAL A 55 -3.19 2.22 -12.30
CA VAL A 55 -4.32 1.35 -12.01
C VAL A 55 -5.20 1.24 -13.25
N VAL A 56 -5.38 0.02 -13.70
CA VAL A 56 -6.19 -0.34 -14.88
C VAL A 56 -7.42 -1.09 -14.41
N ALA A 57 -8.59 -0.67 -14.86
CA ALA A 57 -9.84 -1.38 -14.63
C ALA A 57 -10.28 -2.15 -15.86
N VAL A 58 -10.84 -3.35 -15.66
CA VAL A 58 -11.62 -4.06 -16.68
C VAL A 58 -13.10 -3.88 -16.40
N LYS A 59 -13.90 -3.65 -17.44
CA LYS A 59 -15.30 -3.30 -17.35
C LYS A 59 -16.17 -4.26 -18.16
N ASN A 60 -17.38 -4.51 -17.67
CA ASN A 60 -18.40 -5.29 -18.38
C ASN A 60 -19.06 -4.49 -19.52
N ALA A 61 -20.04 -5.08 -20.18
CA ALA A 61 -20.80 -4.47 -21.27
C ALA A 61 -21.53 -3.18 -20.89
N ASP A 62 -21.93 -3.05 -19.63
CA ASP A 62 -22.63 -1.87 -19.11
C ASP A 62 -21.66 -0.76 -18.68
N GLY A 63 -20.34 -0.97 -18.84
CA GLY A 63 -19.30 -0.04 -18.43
C GLY A 63 -18.97 -0.06 -16.94
N ALA A 64 -19.55 -0.97 -16.16
CA ALA A 64 -19.24 -1.13 -14.75
C ALA A 64 -17.89 -1.84 -14.55
N VAL A 65 -17.12 -1.40 -13.58
CA VAL A 65 -15.85 -2.03 -13.20
C VAL A 65 -16.13 -3.45 -12.66
N VAL A 66 -15.48 -4.44 -13.23
CA VAL A 66 -15.50 -5.83 -12.74
C VAL A 66 -14.34 -6.07 -11.78
N TRP A 67 -13.15 -5.60 -12.15
CA TRP A 67 -11.93 -5.70 -11.37
C TRP A 67 -10.93 -4.63 -11.80
N SER A 68 -9.92 -4.37 -10.97
CA SER A 68 -8.82 -3.47 -11.27
C SER A 68 -7.49 -4.07 -10.89
N TYR A 69 -6.43 -3.64 -11.57
CA TYR A 69 -5.07 -4.16 -11.45
C TYR A 69 -4.11 -3.00 -11.22
N HIS A 70 -3.22 -3.16 -10.27
CA HIS A 70 -2.08 -2.28 -10.09
C HIS A 70 -0.93 -2.73 -11.00
N LEU A 71 -0.53 -1.87 -11.92
CA LEU A 71 0.67 -2.03 -12.73
C LEU A 71 1.82 -1.30 -12.04
N TRP A 72 2.75 -2.06 -11.50
CA TRP A 72 3.96 -1.55 -10.86
C TRP A 72 5.14 -1.72 -11.81
N VAL A 73 5.54 -0.63 -12.44
CA VAL A 73 6.63 -0.60 -13.44
C VAL A 73 7.88 -0.08 -12.75
N ALA A 74 8.78 -0.98 -12.40
CA ALA A 74 10.05 -0.67 -11.75
C ALA A 74 11.11 -1.69 -12.17
N ASP A 75 12.36 -1.23 -12.22
CA ASP A 75 13.51 -2.10 -12.46
C ASP A 75 13.95 -2.70 -11.12
N PHE A 76 13.25 -3.76 -10.69
CA PHE A 76 13.65 -4.52 -9.52
C PHE A 76 13.11 -5.95 -9.55
N ASP A 77 13.87 -6.84 -8.93
CA ASP A 77 13.45 -8.20 -8.63
C ASP A 77 13.11 -8.27 -7.12
N PRO A 78 11.87 -8.57 -6.73
CA PRO A 78 11.48 -8.66 -5.34
C PRO A 78 12.23 -9.75 -4.56
N ASP A 79 12.79 -10.74 -5.25
CA ASP A 79 13.55 -11.83 -4.63
C ASP A 79 15.06 -11.54 -4.51
N ALA A 80 15.58 -10.53 -5.20
CA ALA A 80 17.03 -10.25 -5.23
C ALA A 80 17.57 -9.58 -3.95
N ASN A 81 16.78 -8.68 -3.36
CA ASN A 81 17.18 -7.88 -2.19
C ASN A 81 16.14 -7.99 -1.09
N VAL A 82 16.18 -9.06 -0.32
CA VAL A 82 15.24 -9.29 0.77
C VAL A 82 15.88 -9.04 2.13
N MET A 83 15.19 -8.33 2.99
CA MET A 83 15.53 -8.24 4.41
C MET A 83 15.07 -9.52 5.10
N THR A 84 16.03 -10.30 5.61
CA THR A 84 15.71 -11.51 6.35
C THR A 84 15.86 -11.27 7.84
N TRP A 85 14.84 -11.62 8.61
CA TRP A 85 14.87 -11.56 10.07
C TRP A 85 14.14 -12.75 10.65
N THR A 86 14.63 -13.26 11.78
CA THR A 86 14.00 -14.37 12.52
C THR A 86 13.63 -13.87 13.89
N ASP A 87 12.35 -13.94 14.21
CA ASP A 87 11.85 -13.67 15.56
C ASP A 87 12.38 -14.72 16.53
N SER A 88 13.17 -14.28 17.50
CA SER A 88 13.82 -15.15 18.47
C SER A 88 12.85 -15.81 19.45
N GLU A 89 11.66 -15.24 19.67
CA GLU A 89 10.66 -15.79 20.57
C GLU A 89 9.83 -16.88 19.88
N SER A 90 9.33 -16.60 18.67
CA SER A 90 8.49 -17.56 17.94
C SER A 90 9.30 -18.51 17.03
N GLY A 91 10.56 -18.20 16.72
CA GLY A 91 11.36 -18.91 15.74
C GLY A 91 10.91 -18.68 14.29
N THR A 92 9.96 -17.78 14.05
CA THR A 92 9.43 -17.50 12.73
C THR A 92 10.39 -16.60 11.93
N SER A 93 10.78 -17.05 10.75
CA SER A 93 11.60 -16.26 9.83
C SER A 93 10.76 -15.52 8.81
N TYR A 94 11.08 -14.25 8.60
CA TYR A 94 10.43 -13.38 7.62
C TYR A 94 11.44 -12.93 6.58
N LYS A 95 11.05 -12.96 5.32
CA LYS A 95 11.77 -12.35 4.20
C LYS A 95 10.92 -11.21 3.68
N MET A 96 11.34 -9.97 3.95
CA MET A 96 10.61 -8.76 3.61
C MET A 96 11.22 -8.10 2.37
N MET A 97 10.38 -7.58 1.47
CA MET A 97 10.83 -6.79 0.32
C MET A 97 11.68 -5.60 0.77
N ASP A 98 12.59 -5.15 -0.09
CA ASP A 98 13.47 -4.01 0.17
C ASP A 98 12.76 -2.64 0.09
N ARG A 99 11.50 -2.62 -0.34
CA ARG A 99 10.71 -1.39 -0.56
C ARG A 99 9.22 -1.60 -0.27
N TYR A 100 8.49 -0.49 -0.15
CA TYR A 100 7.02 -0.50 -0.10
C TYR A 100 6.42 -0.82 -1.46
N VAL A 101 5.19 -1.36 -1.48
CA VAL A 101 4.45 -1.59 -2.72
C VAL A 101 4.26 -0.27 -3.46
N GLY A 102 4.60 -0.25 -4.73
CA GLY A 102 4.56 0.94 -5.59
C GLY A 102 5.81 1.82 -5.55
N ALA A 103 6.74 1.61 -4.62
CA ALA A 103 8.01 2.35 -4.64
C ALA A 103 8.90 1.90 -5.80
N VAL A 104 9.35 2.84 -6.63
CA VAL A 104 10.24 2.53 -7.77
C VAL A 104 11.72 2.60 -7.39
N SER A 105 12.05 3.09 -6.20
CA SER A 105 13.39 3.09 -5.61
C SER A 105 13.36 2.48 -4.21
N ASN A 106 14.49 1.97 -3.74
CA ASN A 106 14.72 1.54 -2.36
C ASN A 106 15.75 2.43 -1.64
N GLN A 107 16.10 3.57 -2.24
CA GLN A 107 17.12 4.48 -1.73
C GLN A 107 16.51 5.78 -1.22
N PRO A 108 17.07 6.41 -0.18
CA PRO A 108 16.73 7.77 0.19
C PRO A 108 17.13 8.79 -0.88
N GLY A 109 16.72 10.03 -0.71
CA GLY A 109 17.08 11.14 -1.63
C GLY A 109 16.06 11.40 -2.72
N SER A 110 14.98 10.63 -2.74
CA SER A 110 13.90 10.80 -3.71
C SER A 110 12.59 10.29 -3.15
N ASP A 111 11.47 10.94 -3.47
CA ASP A 111 10.12 10.45 -3.18
C ASP A 111 9.72 9.21 -4.02
N LEU A 112 10.61 8.75 -4.90
CA LEU A 112 10.49 7.46 -5.59
C LEU A 112 10.61 6.27 -4.65
N SER A 113 11.12 6.46 -3.42
CA SER A 113 11.14 5.44 -2.37
C SER A 113 9.83 5.37 -1.56
N ASN A 114 8.94 6.34 -1.74
CA ASN A 114 7.62 6.31 -1.11
C ASN A 114 6.72 5.30 -1.84
N GLY A 115 6.07 4.43 -1.06
CA GLY A 115 5.09 3.49 -1.58
C GLY A 115 3.72 4.14 -1.81
N LEU A 116 2.85 3.40 -2.44
CA LEU A 116 1.45 3.78 -2.59
C LEU A 116 0.69 3.61 -1.28
N PHE A 117 -0.40 4.35 -1.12
CA PHE A 117 -1.28 4.27 0.04
C PHE A 117 -2.44 3.31 -0.19
N TYR A 118 -2.85 2.60 0.85
CA TYR A 118 -3.95 1.63 0.83
C TYR A 118 -4.84 1.82 2.06
N GLN A 119 -6.16 1.81 1.88
CA GLN A 119 -7.06 1.52 2.98
C GLN A 119 -6.94 0.03 3.33
N TRP A 120 -6.94 -0.31 4.62
CA TRP A 120 -6.70 -1.69 5.04
C TRP A 120 -7.73 -2.67 4.45
N GLY A 121 -7.27 -3.82 3.99
CA GLY A 121 -8.10 -4.83 3.35
C GLY A 121 -8.35 -4.60 1.86
N ARG A 122 -7.95 -3.47 1.31
CA ARG A 122 -8.19 -3.08 -0.08
C ARG A 122 -7.04 -3.49 -1.00
N LYS A 123 -7.38 -3.97 -2.20
CA LYS A 123 -6.41 -4.30 -3.25
C LYS A 123 -5.93 -3.10 -4.06
N ASP A 124 -6.75 -2.05 -4.16
CA ASP A 124 -6.49 -0.89 -5.00
C ASP A 124 -5.73 0.19 -4.23
N PRO A 125 -4.61 0.67 -4.79
CA PRO A 125 -3.85 1.76 -4.22
C PRO A 125 -4.43 3.12 -4.55
N PHE A 126 -4.05 4.08 -3.71
CA PHE A 126 -4.11 5.51 -3.98
C PHE A 126 -2.71 6.07 -4.22
N GLY A 127 -2.62 7.25 -4.81
CA GLY A 127 -1.36 7.91 -5.11
C GLY A 127 -0.46 8.07 -3.89
N SER A 128 0.85 8.04 -4.11
CA SER A 128 1.88 8.22 -3.10
C SER A 128 1.99 9.68 -2.63
N SER A 129 2.90 9.95 -1.70
CA SER A 129 3.28 11.30 -1.27
C SER A 129 4.58 11.75 -1.91
N ASN A 130 4.78 13.08 -1.96
CA ASN A 130 6.03 13.71 -2.36
C ASN A 130 6.75 14.33 -1.16
N TYR A 131 7.96 14.83 -1.38
CA TYR A 131 8.76 15.50 -0.35
C TYR A 131 8.34 16.97 -0.06
N GLU A 132 7.32 17.46 -0.76
CA GLU A 132 6.71 18.76 -0.44
C GLU A 132 5.60 18.67 0.61
N GLY A 133 5.32 17.46 1.12
CA GLY A 133 4.26 17.23 2.10
C GLY A 133 2.87 17.16 1.48
N LYS A 134 2.76 16.67 0.24
CA LYS A 134 1.53 16.54 -0.52
C LYS A 134 1.39 15.14 -1.12
N LEU A 135 0.18 14.76 -1.48
CA LEU A 135 -0.03 13.62 -2.36
C LEU A 135 0.48 13.95 -3.77
N LYS A 136 1.06 12.96 -4.43
CA LYS A 136 1.45 13.07 -5.84
C LYS A 136 0.21 13.20 -6.73
N ALA A 137 0.35 13.96 -7.80
CA ALA A 137 -0.67 14.02 -8.84
C ALA A 137 -0.85 12.64 -9.50
N MET A 138 -2.06 12.34 -9.87
CA MET A 138 -2.44 11.19 -10.68
C MET A 138 -2.98 11.71 -12.01
N TYR A 139 -2.78 10.98 -13.09
CA TYR A 139 -3.11 11.41 -14.45
C TYR A 139 -3.93 10.34 -15.15
N ASP A 140 -4.89 10.78 -15.96
CA ASP A 140 -5.61 9.92 -16.90
C ASP A 140 -4.79 9.60 -18.18
N MET A 141 -5.42 8.89 -19.12
CA MET A 141 -4.80 8.55 -20.40
C MET A 141 -4.46 9.76 -21.26
N ALA A 142 -5.16 10.87 -21.12
CA ALA A 142 -4.90 12.12 -21.85
C ALA A 142 -3.83 12.98 -21.17
N GLY A 143 -3.35 12.59 -19.99
CA GLY A 143 -2.39 13.34 -19.18
C GLY A 143 -3.02 14.45 -18.36
N ALA A 144 -4.35 14.47 -18.23
CA ALA A 144 -5.05 15.38 -17.33
C ALA A 144 -4.99 14.84 -15.89
N GLU A 145 -4.87 15.75 -14.90
CA GLU A 145 -4.90 15.35 -13.50
C GLU A 145 -6.27 14.78 -13.12
N VAL A 146 -6.25 13.66 -12.43
CA VAL A 146 -7.42 13.04 -11.81
C VAL A 146 -7.27 13.05 -10.29
N THR A 147 -8.38 13.24 -9.61
CA THR A 147 -8.43 13.22 -8.15
C THR A 147 -9.27 12.05 -7.70
N ARG A 148 -8.92 11.50 -6.53
CA ARG A 148 -9.80 10.54 -5.85
C ARG A 148 -11.07 11.23 -5.36
N THR A 149 -12.15 10.50 -5.30
CA THR A 149 -13.36 10.92 -4.58
C THR A 149 -13.25 10.53 -3.11
N VAL A 150 -13.99 11.22 -2.24
CA VAL A 150 -14.12 10.88 -0.82
C VAL A 150 -15.60 10.72 -0.52
N GLU A 151 -16.01 9.53 -0.12
CA GLU A 151 -17.40 9.20 0.15
C GLU A 151 -17.57 8.60 1.55
N PRO A 152 -18.65 8.89 2.26
CA PRO A 152 -18.93 8.24 3.54
C PRO A 152 -19.37 6.79 3.32
N VAL A 153 -19.05 5.92 4.28
CA VAL A 153 -19.58 4.56 4.30
C VAL A 153 -21.05 4.56 4.69
N SER A 154 -21.91 4.02 3.84
CA SER A 154 -23.37 4.00 4.02
C SER A 154 -23.96 2.59 4.15
N VAL A 155 -23.20 1.54 3.91
CA VAL A 155 -23.65 0.15 3.84
C VAL A 155 -22.92 -0.75 4.85
N ALA A 156 -23.53 -1.88 5.17
CA ALA A 156 -22.97 -2.84 6.13
C ALA A 156 -21.75 -3.61 5.57
N ASP A 157 -21.68 -3.81 4.25
CA ASP A 157 -20.53 -4.36 3.55
C ASP A 157 -20.15 -3.43 2.39
N ASN A 158 -19.01 -2.75 2.52
CA ASN A 158 -18.56 -1.75 1.56
C ASN A 158 -17.49 -2.28 0.57
N MET A 159 -17.03 -3.51 0.72
CA MET A 159 -16.02 -4.08 -0.18
C MET A 159 -16.52 -4.14 -1.64
N PRO A 160 -17.77 -4.54 -1.94
CA PRO A 160 -18.29 -4.49 -3.31
C PRO A 160 -18.24 -3.07 -3.92
N ASN A 161 -18.58 -2.05 -3.13
CA ASN A 161 -18.51 -0.66 -3.59
C ASN A 161 -17.07 -0.23 -3.90
N ALA A 162 -16.10 -0.65 -3.09
CA ALA A 162 -14.69 -0.35 -3.34
C ALA A 162 -14.16 -1.03 -4.60
N ILE A 163 -14.62 -2.23 -4.93
CA ILE A 163 -14.28 -2.93 -6.20
C ILE A 163 -14.84 -2.17 -7.40
N LEU A 164 -16.09 -1.72 -7.32
CA LEU A 164 -16.76 -0.96 -8.38
C LEU A 164 -16.17 0.45 -8.54
N ASN A 165 -15.64 1.03 -7.47
CA ASN A 165 -15.16 2.41 -7.42
C ASN A 165 -13.72 2.47 -6.86
N PRO A 166 -12.72 1.98 -7.61
CA PRO A 166 -11.35 1.84 -7.11
C PRO A 166 -10.67 3.16 -6.73
N GLN A 167 -11.12 4.30 -7.26
CA GLN A 167 -10.59 5.64 -6.96
C GLN A 167 -11.30 6.35 -5.80
N THR A 168 -12.28 5.70 -5.15
CA THR A 168 -13.02 6.31 -4.03
C THR A 168 -12.39 5.95 -2.70
N HIS A 169 -11.95 6.97 -1.95
CA HIS A 169 -11.64 6.84 -0.53
C HIS A 169 -12.94 6.82 0.26
N TYR A 170 -13.16 5.76 1.02
CA TYR A 170 -14.33 5.69 1.88
C TYR A 170 -13.99 6.19 3.28
N SER A 171 -14.54 7.34 3.65
CA SER A 171 -14.32 7.93 4.96
C SER A 171 -14.93 7.04 6.05
N GLY A 172 -14.14 6.77 7.08
CA GLY A 172 -14.58 5.93 8.20
C GLY A 172 -15.70 6.56 9.01
N VAL A 173 -16.57 5.70 9.55
CA VAL A 173 -17.69 6.12 10.40
C VAL A 173 -17.18 6.69 11.71
N SER A 174 -17.56 7.90 12.06
CA SER A 174 -17.22 8.54 13.34
C SER A 174 -17.72 7.70 14.52
N GLY A 175 -16.84 7.44 15.47
CA GLY A 175 -17.14 6.63 16.67
C GLY A 175 -17.12 5.11 16.47
N GLY A 176 -16.74 4.62 15.25
CA GLY A 176 -16.59 3.20 14.93
C GLY A 176 -15.18 2.81 14.50
N ASN A 177 -14.15 3.25 15.25
CA ASN A 177 -12.73 3.02 14.92
C ASN A 177 -12.38 3.37 13.46
N TYR A 178 -13.18 4.26 12.85
CA TYR A 178 -12.97 4.78 11.51
C TYR A 178 -12.91 3.69 10.43
N GLY A 179 -13.71 2.63 10.62
CA GLY A 179 -13.81 1.57 9.63
C GLY A 179 -14.46 2.05 8.33
N TRP A 180 -13.85 1.72 7.20
CA TRP A 180 -14.38 2.02 5.88
C TRP A 180 -15.15 0.83 5.28
N LEU A 181 -15.00 -0.34 5.87
CA LEU A 181 -15.56 -1.60 5.37
C LEU A 181 -17.04 -1.77 5.69
N SER A 182 -17.52 -1.11 6.75
CA SER A 182 -18.89 -1.22 7.21
C SER A 182 -19.36 0.06 7.89
N ASN A 183 -20.64 0.39 7.76
CA ASN A 183 -21.28 1.42 8.56
C ASN A 183 -21.69 0.93 9.97
N ASN A 184 -21.55 -0.35 10.25
CA ASN A 184 -21.75 -0.94 11.56
C ASN A 184 -20.58 -0.61 12.49
N LYS A 185 -20.89 -0.29 13.73
CA LYS A 185 -19.89 0.13 14.74
C LYS A 185 -19.48 -1.01 15.69
N GLY A 186 -19.91 -2.24 15.43
CA GLY A 186 -19.81 -3.35 16.37
C GLY A 186 -18.76 -4.41 16.03
N ALA A 187 -18.50 -5.27 17.04
CA ALA A 187 -17.52 -6.34 17.00
C ALA A 187 -17.86 -7.44 16.00
N ALA A 188 -19.14 -7.63 15.70
CA ALA A 188 -19.62 -8.77 14.92
C ALA A 188 -19.04 -8.86 13.51
N ASP A 189 -18.52 -7.74 12.96
CA ASP A 189 -18.03 -7.70 11.60
C ASP A 189 -16.51 -7.95 11.48
N ILE A 190 -15.77 -7.93 12.60
CA ILE A 190 -14.31 -7.99 12.54
C ILE A 190 -13.80 -9.35 12.10
N ASP A 191 -14.46 -10.42 12.50
CA ASP A 191 -14.08 -11.78 12.10
C ASP A 191 -14.26 -12.01 10.60
N ALA A 192 -15.33 -11.43 10.02
CA ALA A 192 -15.61 -11.54 8.59
C ALA A 192 -14.57 -10.80 7.73
N ILE A 193 -13.97 -9.73 8.24
CA ILE A 193 -13.01 -8.91 7.51
C ILE A 193 -11.55 -9.21 7.86
N SER A 194 -11.28 -9.88 8.98
CA SER A 194 -9.93 -10.08 9.54
C SER A 194 -8.97 -10.79 8.60
N ASP A 195 -9.48 -11.51 7.61
CA ASP A 195 -8.66 -12.27 6.66
C ASP A 195 -8.55 -11.64 5.26
N TYR A 196 -9.05 -10.40 5.04
CA TYR A 196 -8.95 -9.77 3.72
C TYR A 196 -7.51 -9.69 3.18
N TRP A 197 -6.52 -9.55 4.03
CA TRP A 197 -5.11 -9.62 3.67
C TRP A 197 -4.41 -10.87 4.23
N GLY A 198 -5.16 -11.94 4.48
CA GLY A 198 -4.60 -13.21 4.96
C GLY A 198 -3.99 -13.12 6.36
N GLY A 199 -4.47 -12.20 7.19
CA GLY A 199 -3.96 -12.00 8.55
C GLY A 199 -4.18 -13.18 9.47
N VAL A 200 -5.25 -13.94 9.24
CA VAL A 200 -5.62 -15.15 10.01
C VAL A 200 -5.05 -16.41 9.36
N THR A 201 -5.30 -16.59 8.06
CA THR A 201 -4.92 -17.81 7.34
C THR A 201 -3.45 -17.87 6.93
N GLY A 202 -2.78 -16.71 6.89
CA GLY A 202 -1.39 -16.61 6.44
C GLY A 202 -1.19 -16.76 4.93
N VAL A 203 -2.28 -16.84 4.14
CA VAL A 203 -2.23 -17.01 2.69
C VAL A 203 -2.51 -15.68 1.98
N GLN A 204 -1.99 -15.53 0.78
CA GLN A 204 -2.31 -14.38 -0.06
C GLN A 204 -3.75 -14.48 -0.57
N THR A 205 -4.58 -13.51 -0.26
CA THR A 205 -5.98 -13.46 -0.73
C THR A 205 -6.10 -12.64 -2.02
N LYS A 206 -7.27 -12.67 -2.66
CA LYS A 206 -7.54 -11.85 -3.84
C LYS A 206 -7.51 -10.33 -3.58
N TYR A 207 -7.60 -9.91 -2.33
CA TYR A 207 -7.55 -8.50 -1.92
C TYR A 207 -6.17 -8.04 -1.48
N ASP A 208 -5.20 -8.96 -1.35
CA ASP A 208 -3.84 -8.63 -0.97
C ASP A 208 -3.13 -7.89 -2.11
N PRO A 209 -2.59 -6.68 -1.89
CA PRO A 209 -1.96 -5.88 -2.93
C PRO A 209 -0.54 -6.31 -3.31
N CYS A 210 0.04 -7.27 -2.58
CA CYS A 210 1.39 -7.74 -2.85
C CYS A 210 1.47 -8.58 -4.14
N PRO A 211 2.60 -8.60 -4.81
CA PRO A 211 2.82 -9.48 -5.97
C PRO A 211 2.64 -10.96 -5.61
N THR A 212 2.33 -11.78 -6.61
CA THR A 212 2.17 -13.24 -6.44
C THR A 212 3.39 -13.86 -5.74
N GLY A 213 3.12 -14.70 -4.74
CA GLY A 213 4.15 -15.33 -3.89
C GLY A 213 4.61 -14.46 -2.72
N TRP A 214 4.00 -13.30 -2.56
CA TRP A 214 4.20 -12.38 -1.46
C TRP A 214 2.86 -12.04 -0.81
N ARG A 215 2.88 -11.58 0.44
CA ARG A 215 1.68 -11.10 1.13
C ARG A 215 1.99 -9.91 2.01
N VAL A 216 0.97 -9.17 2.42
CA VAL A 216 1.12 -8.09 3.39
C VAL A 216 1.75 -8.63 4.68
N ALA A 217 2.77 -7.94 5.17
CA ALA A 217 3.51 -8.35 6.35
C ALA A 217 2.58 -8.44 7.58
N PRO A 218 2.54 -9.56 8.32
CA PRO A 218 1.80 -9.67 9.57
C PRO A 218 2.49 -8.84 10.68
N SER A 219 1.79 -8.60 11.79
CA SER A 219 2.35 -7.79 12.89
C SER A 219 3.67 -8.36 13.45
N GLY A 220 3.82 -9.67 13.51
CA GLY A 220 5.06 -10.32 13.96
C GLY A 220 6.28 -9.99 13.11
N ALA A 221 6.09 -9.76 11.80
CA ALA A 221 7.19 -9.41 10.90
C ALA A 221 7.85 -8.05 11.21
N TRP A 222 7.24 -7.24 12.07
CA TRP A 222 7.71 -5.89 12.43
C TRP A 222 8.45 -5.84 13.78
N TYR A 223 8.48 -6.95 14.53
CA TYR A 223 9.14 -6.97 15.84
C TYR A 223 10.67 -6.85 15.77
N PHE A 224 11.26 -6.91 14.55
CA PHE A 224 12.67 -6.56 14.38
C PHE A 224 13.01 -5.16 14.94
N TYR A 225 12.06 -4.25 15.02
CA TYR A 225 12.27 -2.93 15.62
C TYR A 225 12.59 -2.96 17.13
N THR A 226 12.27 -4.05 17.81
CA THR A 226 12.57 -4.25 19.24
C THR A 226 13.66 -5.29 19.47
N ASP A 227 14.16 -5.94 18.43
CA ASP A 227 15.26 -6.89 18.52
C ASP A 227 16.59 -6.15 18.67
N SER A 228 17.31 -6.39 19.77
CA SER A 228 18.60 -5.77 20.06
C SER A 228 19.72 -6.14 19.08
N ASN A 229 19.56 -7.21 18.29
CA ASN A 229 20.50 -7.62 17.24
C ASN A 229 20.25 -6.87 15.93
N VAL A 230 19.13 -6.14 15.80
CA VAL A 230 18.78 -5.37 14.62
C VAL A 230 19.23 -3.91 14.80
N THR A 231 19.99 -3.41 13.85
CA THR A 231 20.39 -2.00 13.83
C THR A 231 19.29 -1.16 13.18
N VAL A 232 18.77 -0.19 13.92
CA VAL A 232 17.81 0.80 13.42
C VAL A 232 18.42 2.17 13.46
N GLU A 233 18.97 2.61 12.34
CA GLU A 233 19.62 3.91 12.23
C GLU A 233 18.59 5.00 11.92
N LYS A 234 18.56 6.02 12.75
CA LYS A 234 17.72 7.19 12.55
C LYS A 234 18.36 8.10 11.50
N VAL A 235 17.60 8.43 10.46
CA VAL A 235 17.97 9.42 9.46
C VAL A 235 16.85 10.46 9.40
N PHE A 236 16.88 11.37 10.38
CA PHE A 236 15.99 12.53 10.46
C PHE A 236 16.84 13.76 10.67
N ALA A 237 16.54 14.80 9.90
CA ALA A 237 17.19 16.08 10.11
C ALA A 237 16.92 16.62 11.52
N GLU A 238 17.89 17.23 12.14
CA GLU A 238 17.70 17.95 13.41
C GLU A 238 16.91 19.22 13.16
N GLY A 239 15.86 19.42 13.96
CA GLY A 239 14.97 20.58 13.87
C GLY A 239 13.80 20.36 12.92
N VAL A 240 12.66 20.85 13.35
CA VAL A 240 11.35 20.69 12.69
C VAL A 240 11.30 21.41 11.33
N ASP A 241 12.18 22.38 11.13
CA ASP A 241 12.27 23.23 9.95
C ASP A 241 13.45 22.89 9.04
N ALA A 242 13.88 21.65 8.96
CA ALA A 242 15.02 21.26 8.14
C ALA A 242 14.64 20.99 6.68
N PRO A 243 14.29 22.01 5.88
CA PRO A 243 13.93 21.82 4.47
C PRO A 243 15.12 21.37 3.61
N ALA A 244 16.35 21.54 4.08
CA ALA A 244 17.55 21.24 3.32
C ALA A 244 17.86 19.73 3.20
N ASN A 245 17.28 18.88 4.06
CA ASN A 245 17.52 17.43 4.09
C ASN A 245 16.22 16.60 4.09
N LYS A 246 15.18 17.10 3.46
CA LYS A 246 13.86 16.41 3.34
C LYS A 246 13.98 15.00 2.78
N ASP A 247 14.98 14.79 1.94
CA ASP A 247 15.23 13.57 1.20
C ASP A 247 15.71 12.40 2.08
N LEU A 248 16.15 12.71 3.31
CA LEU A 248 16.76 11.75 4.22
C LEU A 248 15.89 11.50 5.46
N LEU A 249 14.57 11.69 5.35
CA LEU A 249 13.66 11.48 6.47
C LEU A 249 13.09 10.06 6.48
N GLY A 250 13.63 9.26 7.39
CA GLY A 250 13.23 7.87 7.56
C GLY A 250 14.18 7.10 8.46
N ARG A 251 14.22 5.80 8.29
CA ARG A 251 15.11 4.91 9.01
C ARG A 251 15.78 3.92 8.07
N TYR A 252 17.06 3.65 8.33
CA TYR A 252 17.71 2.45 7.85
C TYR A 252 17.55 1.33 8.88
N VAL A 253 17.26 0.14 8.38
CA VAL A 253 17.22 -1.09 9.18
C VAL A 253 18.23 -2.07 8.61
N SER A 254 19.00 -2.72 9.48
CA SER A 254 19.93 -3.78 9.14
C SER A 254 19.76 -4.94 10.11
N THR A 255 19.64 -6.14 9.56
CA THR A 255 19.52 -7.41 10.30
C THR A 255 20.80 -8.24 10.29
N ASP A 256 21.89 -7.70 9.70
CA ASP A 256 23.19 -8.37 9.51
C ASP A 256 24.37 -7.55 10.06
N GLY A 257 24.15 -6.83 11.15
CA GLY A 257 25.17 -6.04 11.80
C GLY A 257 25.61 -4.76 11.06
N GLY A 258 24.72 -4.23 10.20
CA GLY A 258 24.97 -2.99 9.46
C GLY A 258 25.56 -3.16 8.07
N THR A 259 25.75 -4.39 7.62
CA THR A 259 26.34 -4.70 6.30
C THR A 259 25.36 -4.33 5.18
N THR A 260 24.11 -4.76 5.30
CA THR A 260 23.04 -4.41 4.36
C THR A 260 22.04 -3.50 5.04
N LYS A 261 21.71 -2.38 4.40
CA LYS A 261 20.76 -1.39 4.95
C LYS A 261 19.52 -1.32 4.09
N PHE A 262 18.36 -1.42 4.72
CA PHE A 262 17.05 -1.29 4.09
C PHE A 262 16.39 0.03 4.49
N TRP A 263 15.90 0.77 3.50
CA TRP A 263 15.31 2.09 3.71
C TRP A 263 13.81 2.01 4.05
N PHE A 264 13.41 2.81 5.03
CA PHE A 264 12.03 3.00 5.47
C PHE A 264 11.73 4.50 5.53
N PRO A 265 11.14 5.10 4.47
CA PRO A 265 10.84 6.54 4.42
C PRO A 265 9.72 6.93 5.39
N ALA A 266 9.80 8.14 5.93
CA ALA A 266 8.75 8.77 6.72
C ALA A 266 7.71 9.45 5.82
N GLN A 267 7.05 8.67 4.94
CA GLN A 267 6.20 9.18 3.86
C GLN A 267 4.83 9.71 4.29
N GLY A 268 4.49 9.64 5.58
CA GLY A 268 3.21 10.11 6.09
C GLY A 268 2.09 9.08 6.01
N GLU A 269 0.87 9.60 6.10
CA GLU A 269 -0.39 8.85 6.09
C GLU A 269 -1.52 9.69 5.53
N VAL A 270 -2.60 9.07 5.11
CA VAL A 270 -3.86 9.73 4.85
C VAL A 270 -4.84 9.37 5.96
N ALA A 271 -5.38 10.39 6.63
CA ALA A 271 -6.34 10.19 7.71
C ALA A 271 -7.66 9.62 7.18
N HIS A 272 -8.44 9.01 8.08
CA HIS A 272 -9.74 8.40 7.77
C HIS A 272 -10.74 9.31 7.04
N ALA A 273 -10.56 10.63 7.14
CA ALA A 273 -11.36 11.63 6.44
C ALA A 273 -10.80 12.03 5.06
N GLY A 274 -9.74 11.36 4.61
CA GLY A 274 -9.15 11.58 3.30
C GLY A 274 -8.07 12.68 3.24
N SER A 275 -7.68 13.29 4.36
CA SER A 275 -6.64 14.31 4.39
C SER A 275 -5.25 13.71 4.62
N TYR A 276 -4.27 14.12 3.80
CA TYR A 276 -2.86 13.74 3.99
C TYR A 276 -2.24 14.51 5.15
N GLY A 277 -1.38 13.84 5.91
CA GLY A 277 -0.65 14.43 7.03
C GLY A 277 0.58 13.62 7.46
N ASN A 278 1.32 14.18 8.41
CA ASN A 278 2.45 13.56 9.10
C ASN A 278 3.63 13.11 8.20
N GLY A 279 3.65 13.48 6.92
CA GLY A 279 4.72 13.11 6.00
C GLY A 279 5.88 14.10 6.00
N ILE A 280 6.83 13.82 5.13
CA ILE A 280 7.95 14.69 4.82
C ILE A 280 7.41 16.07 4.41
N GLY A 281 7.99 17.14 4.94
CA GLY A 281 7.52 18.51 4.73
C GLY A 281 6.51 19.01 5.77
N THR A 282 6.07 18.16 6.68
CA THR A 282 5.31 18.56 7.88
C THR A 282 6.23 18.81 9.05
N ASN A 283 5.69 19.40 10.12
CA ASN A 283 6.45 19.67 11.35
C ASN A 283 6.87 18.41 12.12
N TRP A 284 6.28 17.25 11.79
CA TRP A 284 6.57 15.98 12.45
C TRP A 284 6.54 14.83 11.45
N PRO A 285 7.58 14.70 10.60
CA PRO A 285 7.61 13.64 9.60
C PRO A 285 7.61 12.26 10.25
N SER A 286 6.65 11.46 9.89
CA SER A 286 6.50 10.10 10.37
C SER A 286 5.88 9.22 9.28
N SER A 287 5.85 7.93 9.48
CA SER A 287 5.07 7.02 8.68
C SER A 287 4.52 5.90 9.54
N LYS A 288 3.31 5.48 9.24
CA LYS A 288 2.79 4.21 9.70
C LYS A 288 2.73 3.26 8.50
N THR A 289 2.83 1.97 8.77
CA THR A 289 2.77 0.93 7.74
C THR A 289 1.81 -0.15 8.21
N TRP A 290 0.92 -0.57 7.33
CA TRP A 290 -0.03 -1.63 7.64
C TRP A 290 0.63 -2.96 7.98
N SER A 291 0.02 -3.69 8.90
CA SER A 291 0.15 -5.14 8.97
C SER A 291 -1.12 -5.81 8.44
N SER A 292 -1.05 -7.08 8.04
CA SER A 292 -2.25 -7.85 7.72
C SER A 292 -3.04 -8.27 8.96
N THR A 293 -2.48 -8.11 10.16
CA THR A 293 -3.07 -8.59 11.42
C THR A 293 -4.02 -7.56 12.02
N VAL A 294 -5.20 -8.01 12.36
CA VAL A 294 -6.24 -7.21 13.03
C VAL A 294 -6.08 -7.28 14.55
N ASP A 295 -6.35 -6.19 15.23
CA ASP A 295 -6.54 -6.10 16.67
C ASP A 295 -8.04 -6.27 16.98
N ALA A 296 -8.49 -7.52 17.11
CA ALA A 296 -9.90 -7.84 17.27
C ALA A 296 -10.49 -7.27 18.57
N ASP A 297 -9.70 -7.22 19.65
CA ASP A 297 -10.15 -6.76 20.96
C ASP A 297 -10.51 -5.26 20.96
N ASN A 298 -9.82 -4.48 20.10
CA ASN A 298 -9.99 -3.03 20.05
C ASN A 298 -10.60 -2.52 18.72
N PHE A 299 -11.05 -3.39 17.84
CA PHE A 299 -11.59 -3.04 16.52
C PHE A 299 -10.63 -2.16 15.72
N ARG A 300 -9.38 -2.54 15.63
CA ARG A 300 -8.31 -1.82 14.95
C ARG A 300 -7.48 -2.77 14.11
N VAL A 301 -6.57 -2.20 13.38
CA VAL A 301 -5.51 -2.93 12.69
C VAL A 301 -4.19 -2.61 13.35
N TRP A 302 -3.33 -3.61 13.47
CA TRP A 302 -1.96 -3.35 13.87
C TRP A 302 -1.19 -2.66 12.74
N ALA A 303 -0.51 -1.59 13.10
CA ALA A 303 0.43 -0.90 12.23
C ALA A 303 1.75 -0.69 12.96
N THR A 304 2.85 -0.74 12.23
CA THR A 304 4.13 -0.23 12.71
C THR A 304 4.24 1.26 12.47
N SER A 305 5.03 1.96 13.25
CA SER A 305 5.27 3.39 13.03
C SER A 305 6.73 3.78 13.24
N ILE A 306 7.17 4.76 12.46
CA ILE A 306 8.45 5.42 12.61
C ILE A 306 8.23 6.94 12.72
N SER A 307 9.02 7.57 13.56
CA SER A 307 9.04 9.03 13.76
C SER A 307 10.45 9.50 14.08
N PRO A 308 10.69 10.82 14.22
CA PRO A 308 12.00 11.33 14.65
C PRO A 308 12.47 10.79 15.98
N THR A 309 11.56 10.51 16.92
CA THR A 309 11.91 10.09 18.28
C THR A 309 11.68 8.64 18.57
N THR A 310 10.70 8.02 17.91
CA THR A 310 10.23 6.69 18.27
C THR A 310 10.12 5.76 17.08
N VAL A 311 10.22 4.47 17.38
CA VAL A 311 9.81 3.37 16.53
C VAL A 311 8.86 2.51 17.33
N SER A 312 7.73 2.15 16.77
CA SER A 312 6.79 1.21 17.39
C SER A 312 6.49 0.09 16.41
N PRO A 313 6.79 -1.17 16.76
CA PRO A 313 6.49 -2.31 15.91
C PRO A 313 5.00 -2.59 15.81
N LYS A 314 4.22 -2.12 16.81
CA LYS A 314 2.81 -2.46 16.93
C LYS A 314 2.03 -1.33 17.59
N GLY A 315 1.11 -0.74 16.85
CA GLY A 315 0.16 0.25 17.34
C GLY A 315 -1.20 0.07 16.68
N GLY A 316 -2.28 0.19 17.45
CA GLY A 316 -3.65 0.06 16.89
C GLY A 316 -4.07 1.31 16.14
N ILE A 317 -4.57 1.15 14.89
CA ILE A 317 -5.10 2.25 14.07
C ILE A 317 -6.42 1.82 13.42
N GLY A 318 -7.27 2.80 13.09
CA GLY A 318 -8.56 2.53 12.44
C GLY A 318 -8.41 2.11 10.98
N PHE A 319 -9.32 1.29 10.48
CA PHE A 319 -9.32 0.74 9.12
C PHE A 319 -9.43 1.80 8.01
N GLY A 320 -10.00 2.97 8.31
CA GLY A 320 -10.27 4.02 7.34
C GLY A 320 -9.05 4.84 6.91
N TYR A 321 -7.92 4.70 7.59
CA TYR A 321 -6.68 5.36 7.19
C TYR A 321 -6.12 4.76 5.90
N GLU A 322 -5.30 5.53 5.17
CA GLU A 322 -4.47 4.98 4.10
C GLU A 322 -3.01 5.00 4.54
N LEU A 323 -2.40 3.83 4.56
CA LEU A 323 -0.99 3.65 4.90
C LEU A 323 -0.29 2.85 3.80
N PRO A 324 1.05 2.97 3.70
CA PRO A 324 1.83 2.11 2.83
C PRO A 324 1.79 0.64 3.29
N VAL A 325 2.09 -0.24 2.34
CA VAL A 325 2.19 -1.69 2.54
C VAL A 325 3.59 -2.15 2.20
N ARG A 326 4.13 -3.08 3.00
CA ARG A 326 5.36 -3.81 2.69
C ARG A 326 5.09 -5.30 2.75
N CYS A 327 5.64 -6.05 1.79
CA CYS A 327 5.33 -7.45 1.62
C CYS A 327 6.39 -8.36 2.24
N VAL A 328 5.94 -9.52 2.72
CA VAL A 328 6.81 -10.65 3.10
C VAL A 328 6.57 -11.83 2.17
N LYS A 329 7.61 -12.65 1.97
CA LYS A 329 7.53 -13.88 1.18
C LYS A 329 6.58 -14.88 1.83
N LEU A 330 5.79 -15.56 1.02
CA LEU A 330 4.96 -16.71 1.43
C LEU A 330 5.81 -17.93 1.75
#